data_6b920aab13f08f394c977039eb9450cd
#
_entry.id   6b920aab13f08f394c977039eb9450cd
#
_cell.length_a   1.000
_cell.length_b   1.000
_cell.length_c   1.000
_cell.angle_alpha   90.00
_cell.angle_beta   90.00
_cell.angle_gamma   90.00
#
_symmetry.space_group_name_H-M   'P 1'
#
loop_
_entity.id
_entity.type
_entity.pdbx_description
1 polymer ?
#
loop_
_entity_poly.entity_id
_entity_poly.type
_entity_poly.pdbx_seq_one_letter_code
_entity_poly.pdbx_strand_id
1 'polypeptide(L)'
;MNKKTRKRLVILMFLLPSICGFIFFQVFPIVYSFILSLTDWDVLSKADYVGFENYKKIFGSEEFWRVLINTLYYIVLYIPLMIIASLSLSMLLNIKTRFTGVFRTIFYIPVLSSWVAAAMLWRWLLSPYYGPINSILGMVGLQGPSWLYDKVWAMPGIVLASVWKDMGFFGLIFLAGLQGINPTYYEVASIDGAKRWQKFRYVTVPLISPTMFFVLIMAIINSFQLFPQVMVMTKGGPHGSTQVMMERIYNYAFTYYKMGYATALSWVLFCFILVVTLVQWKMQRKWVHYES
;
A
#
# COMPACT_ATOMS: atom_id res chain seq x y z
N MET A 1 -44.89 -17.14 -19.66
CA MET A 1 -43.81 -16.69 -18.75
C MET A 1 -44.09 -15.23 -18.36
N ASN A 2 -44.22 -14.95 -17.06
CA ASN A 2 -44.57 -13.62 -16.57
C ASN A 2 -43.49 -12.58 -16.95
N LYS A 3 -43.82 -11.35 -17.33
CA LYS A 3 -42.86 -10.27 -17.69
C LYS A 3 -41.73 -10.10 -16.65
N LYS A 4 -42.06 -10.27 -15.36
CA LYS A 4 -41.06 -10.26 -14.25
C LYS A 4 -40.05 -11.40 -14.34
N THR A 5 -40.51 -12.61 -14.67
CA THR A 5 -39.66 -13.80 -14.78
C THR A 5 -38.73 -13.70 -15.98
N ARG A 6 -39.20 -13.20 -17.12
CA ARG A 6 -38.41 -12.95 -18.33
C ARG A 6 -37.29 -11.91 -18.07
N LYS A 7 -37.64 -10.82 -17.36
CA LYS A 7 -36.66 -9.78 -17.00
C LYS A 7 -35.56 -10.31 -16.07
N ARG A 8 -35.92 -11.13 -15.08
CA ARG A 8 -34.94 -11.78 -14.17
C ARG A 8 -34.03 -12.76 -14.91
N LEU A 9 -34.57 -13.51 -15.84
CA LEU A 9 -33.81 -14.49 -16.61
C LEU A 9 -32.79 -13.80 -17.54
N VAL A 10 -33.18 -12.72 -18.18
CA VAL A 10 -32.27 -11.89 -19.00
C VAL A 10 -31.16 -11.30 -18.13
N ILE A 11 -31.47 -10.73 -16.97
CA ILE A 11 -30.47 -10.19 -16.03
C ILE A 11 -29.50 -11.30 -15.61
N LEU A 12 -30.01 -12.48 -15.24
CA LEU A 12 -29.17 -13.62 -14.85
C LEU A 12 -28.25 -14.06 -15.99
N MET A 13 -28.73 -14.15 -17.23
CA MET A 13 -27.91 -14.52 -18.38
C MET A 13 -26.74 -13.54 -18.64
N PHE A 14 -26.98 -12.25 -18.46
CA PHE A 14 -25.93 -11.23 -18.60
C PHE A 14 -24.92 -11.23 -17.44
N LEU A 15 -25.36 -11.52 -16.22
CA LEU A 15 -24.49 -11.59 -15.04
C LEU A 15 -23.74 -12.91 -14.92
N LEU A 16 -24.26 -14.01 -15.48
CA LEU A 16 -23.74 -15.36 -15.32
C LEU A 16 -22.26 -15.49 -15.69
N PRO A 17 -21.77 -14.98 -16.83
CA PRO A 17 -20.34 -15.05 -17.18
C PRO A 17 -19.44 -14.40 -16.12
N SER A 18 -19.83 -13.21 -15.65
CA SER A 18 -19.07 -12.47 -14.64
C SER A 18 -19.09 -13.18 -13.27
N ILE A 19 -20.27 -13.71 -12.88
CA ILE A 19 -20.40 -14.48 -11.63
C ILE A 19 -19.61 -15.78 -11.70
N CYS A 20 -19.66 -16.52 -12.81
CA CYS A 20 -18.85 -17.72 -13.00
C CYS A 20 -17.37 -17.39 -12.92
N GLY A 21 -16.91 -16.35 -13.63
CA GLY A 21 -15.52 -15.89 -13.55
C GLY A 21 -15.09 -15.54 -12.13
N PHE A 22 -15.92 -14.80 -11.40
CA PHE A 22 -15.66 -14.44 -10.00
C PHE A 22 -15.58 -15.68 -9.10
N ILE A 23 -16.52 -16.62 -9.23
CA ILE A 23 -16.53 -17.85 -8.42
C ILE A 23 -15.27 -18.69 -8.71
N PHE A 24 -14.96 -18.93 -10.01
CA PHE A 24 -13.87 -19.81 -10.38
C PHE A 24 -12.48 -19.21 -10.12
N PHE A 25 -12.29 -17.92 -10.38
CA PHE A 25 -10.96 -17.30 -10.31
C PHE A 25 -10.70 -16.53 -9.01
N GLN A 26 -11.73 -16.28 -8.18
CA GLN A 26 -11.53 -15.61 -6.90
C GLN A 26 -12.04 -16.43 -5.72
N VAL A 27 -13.33 -16.80 -5.69
CA VAL A 27 -13.89 -17.49 -4.52
C VAL A 27 -13.26 -18.85 -4.33
N PHE A 28 -13.17 -19.66 -5.38
CA PHE A 28 -12.61 -21.01 -5.30
C PHE A 28 -11.15 -21.02 -4.80
N PRO A 29 -10.20 -20.24 -5.35
CA PRO A 29 -8.83 -20.19 -4.83
C PRO A 29 -8.75 -19.70 -3.37
N ILE A 30 -9.59 -18.75 -2.96
CA ILE A 30 -9.63 -18.27 -1.58
C ILE A 30 -10.07 -19.41 -0.64
N VAL A 31 -11.16 -20.09 -0.95
CA VAL A 31 -11.67 -21.22 -0.12
C VAL A 31 -10.63 -22.34 -0.11
N TYR A 32 -10.06 -22.67 -1.27
CA TYR A 32 -9.04 -23.72 -1.38
C TYR A 32 -7.77 -23.37 -0.58
N SER A 33 -7.31 -22.11 -0.62
CA SER A 33 -6.17 -21.67 0.20
C SER A 33 -6.44 -21.79 1.71
N PHE A 34 -7.71 -21.59 2.14
CA PHE A 34 -8.07 -21.82 3.54
C PHE A 34 -7.96 -23.30 3.91
N ILE A 35 -8.44 -24.20 3.06
CA ILE A 35 -8.31 -25.64 3.29
C ILE A 35 -6.82 -26.02 3.35
N LEU A 36 -5.99 -25.53 2.43
CA LEU A 36 -4.56 -25.79 2.43
C LEU A 36 -3.87 -25.25 3.69
N SER A 37 -4.33 -24.17 4.26
CA SER A 37 -3.76 -23.61 5.51
C SER A 37 -3.87 -24.56 6.71
N LEU A 38 -4.78 -25.53 6.64
CA LEU A 38 -5.01 -26.55 7.65
C LEU A 38 -4.24 -27.86 7.36
N THR A 39 -3.34 -27.84 6.37
CA THR A 39 -2.57 -29.01 5.93
C THR A 39 -1.07 -28.75 6.04
N ASP A 40 -0.28 -29.82 6.16
CA ASP A 40 1.18 -29.77 6.00
C ASP A 40 1.53 -30.20 4.56
N TRP A 41 1.35 -29.26 3.62
CA TRP A 41 1.56 -29.50 2.20
C TRP A 41 2.84 -28.83 1.71
N ASP A 42 3.71 -29.64 1.09
CA ASP A 42 5.00 -29.23 0.53
C ASP A 42 5.02 -29.17 -1.01
N VAL A 43 3.82 -29.24 -1.66
CA VAL A 43 3.62 -29.28 -3.11
C VAL A 43 4.00 -30.62 -3.74
N LEU A 44 4.93 -31.38 -3.16
CA LEU A 44 5.48 -32.62 -3.73
C LEU A 44 4.75 -33.86 -3.17
N SER A 45 4.33 -33.81 -1.93
CA SER A 45 3.62 -34.92 -1.23
C SER A 45 2.10 -34.69 -1.21
N LYS A 46 1.38 -35.65 -0.64
CA LYS A 46 -0.03 -35.44 -0.33
C LYS A 46 -0.17 -34.42 0.80
N ALA A 47 -1.23 -33.62 0.71
CA ALA A 47 -1.57 -32.66 1.75
C ALA A 47 -2.17 -33.41 2.96
N ASP A 48 -1.39 -33.61 4.00
CA ASP A 48 -1.86 -34.21 5.24
C ASP A 48 -2.57 -33.17 6.12
N TYR A 49 -3.75 -33.53 6.63
CA TYR A 49 -4.52 -32.62 7.46
C TYR A 49 -3.92 -32.52 8.87
N VAL A 50 -3.51 -31.32 9.27
CA VAL A 50 -2.91 -31.00 10.57
C VAL A 50 -3.72 -30.01 11.40
N GLY A 51 -4.91 -29.62 10.94
CA GLY A 51 -5.77 -28.67 11.63
C GLY A 51 -5.09 -27.33 11.85
N PHE A 52 -5.12 -26.79 13.06
CA PHE A 52 -4.58 -25.46 13.40
C PHE A 52 -3.11 -25.47 13.80
N GLU A 53 -2.36 -26.54 13.53
CA GLU A 53 -0.95 -26.64 13.93
C GLU A 53 -0.08 -25.56 13.27
N ASN A 54 -0.32 -25.23 11.98
CA ASN A 54 0.38 -24.15 11.29
C ASN A 54 0.19 -22.82 12.01
N TYR A 55 -1.01 -22.51 12.44
CA TYR A 55 -1.31 -21.28 13.17
C TYR A 55 -0.63 -21.25 14.54
N LYS A 56 -0.59 -22.36 15.24
CA LYS A 56 0.16 -22.50 16.51
C LYS A 56 1.65 -22.27 16.31
N LYS A 57 2.24 -22.83 15.26
CA LYS A 57 3.66 -22.62 14.88
C LYS A 57 3.92 -21.15 14.53
N ILE A 58 3.02 -20.49 13.77
CA ILE A 58 3.14 -19.07 13.40
C ILE A 58 3.20 -18.21 14.66
N PHE A 59 2.19 -18.27 15.52
CA PHE A 59 2.13 -17.41 16.71
C PHE A 59 3.20 -17.73 17.78
N GLY A 60 3.74 -18.93 17.80
CA GLY A 60 4.87 -19.33 18.64
C GLY A 60 6.24 -18.94 18.09
N SER A 61 6.33 -18.43 16.86
CA SER A 61 7.60 -18.11 16.20
C SER A 61 8.07 -16.70 16.50
N GLU A 62 9.30 -16.53 16.98
CA GLU A 62 9.94 -15.21 17.13
C GLU A 62 10.11 -14.51 15.78
N GLU A 63 10.34 -15.29 14.71
CA GLU A 63 10.45 -14.76 13.35
C GLU A 63 9.16 -14.04 12.93
N PHE A 64 8.00 -14.64 13.21
CA PHE A 64 6.70 -14.04 12.89
C PHE A 64 6.54 -12.66 13.54
N TRP A 65 6.83 -12.54 14.82
CA TRP A 65 6.69 -11.27 15.54
C TRP A 65 7.66 -10.22 15.05
N ARG A 66 8.91 -10.60 14.77
CA ARG A 66 9.90 -9.69 14.16
C ARG A 66 9.42 -9.18 12.80
N VAL A 67 8.93 -10.06 11.94
CA VAL A 67 8.44 -9.73 10.58
C VAL A 67 7.20 -8.84 10.65
N LEU A 68 6.29 -9.11 11.58
CA LEU A 68 5.13 -8.27 11.83
C LEU A 68 5.55 -6.87 12.29
N ILE A 69 6.47 -6.77 13.23
CA ILE A 69 7.00 -5.48 13.71
C ILE A 69 7.68 -4.71 12.58
N ASN A 70 8.48 -5.35 11.74
CA ASN A 70 9.09 -4.72 10.57
C ASN A 70 8.04 -4.19 9.59
N THR A 71 6.97 -4.96 9.34
CA THR A 71 5.87 -4.54 8.48
C THR A 71 5.15 -3.33 9.06
N LEU A 72 4.86 -3.33 10.36
CA LEU A 72 4.26 -2.18 11.05
C LEU A 72 5.19 -0.96 11.07
N TYR A 73 6.49 -1.15 11.26
CA TYR A 73 7.49 -0.09 11.20
C TYR A 73 7.51 0.58 9.81
N TYR A 74 7.48 -0.22 8.74
CA TYR A 74 7.33 0.31 7.39
C TYR A 74 6.04 1.14 7.24
N ILE A 75 4.89 0.63 7.69
CA ILE A 75 3.59 1.31 7.60
C ILE A 75 3.63 2.65 8.32
N VAL A 76 4.17 2.69 9.54
CA VAL A 76 4.24 3.90 10.36
C VAL A 76 5.14 4.98 9.73
N LEU A 77 6.22 4.58 9.05
CA LEU A 77 7.07 5.54 8.32
C LEU A 77 6.46 5.95 6.98
N TYR A 78 5.98 4.98 6.22
CA TYR A 78 5.52 5.20 4.84
C TYR A 78 4.25 6.04 4.78
N ILE A 79 3.22 5.72 5.58
CA ILE A 79 1.90 6.35 5.47
C ILE A 79 1.96 7.88 5.68
N PRO A 80 2.56 8.42 6.76
CA PRO A 80 2.64 9.86 6.94
C PRO A 80 3.44 10.55 5.83
N LEU A 81 4.58 10.00 5.45
CA LEU A 81 5.42 10.57 4.40
C LEU A 81 4.72 10.57 3.05
N MET A 82 4.04 9.49 2.71
CA MET A 82 3.27 9.36 1.47
C MET A 82 2.11 10.36 1.44
N ILE A 83 1.33 10.50 2.53
CA ILE A 83 0.22 11.46 2.60
C ILE A 83 0.76 12.90 2.45
N ILE A 84 1.81 13.26 3.19
CA ILE A 84 2.41 14.58 3.11
C ILE A 84 2.93 14.86 1.70
N ALA A 85 3.69 13.94 1.10
CA ALA A 85 4.23 14.10 -0.23
C ALA A 85 3.13 14.23 -1.30
N SER A 86 2.13 13.33 -1.25
CA SER A 86 1.03 13.30 -2.22
C SER A 86 0.10 14.50 -2.10
N LEU A 87 -0.25 14.91 -0.87
CA LEU A 87 -1.09 16.09 -0.66
C LEU A 87 -0.34 17.38 -1.05
N SER A 88 0.93 17.50 -0.70
CA SER A 88 1.77 18.65 -1.13
C SER A 88 1.87 18.73 -2.64
N LEU A 89 2.13 17.58 -3.29
CA LEU A 89 2.15 17.50 -4.76
C LEU A 89 0.81 17.90 -5.36
N SER A 90 -0.31 17.41 -4.82
CA SER A 90 -1.64 17.73 -5.33
C SER A 90 -1.96 19.22 -5.20
N MET A 91 -1.58 19.86 -4.10
CA MET A 91 -1.74 21.30 -3.91
C MET A 91 -0.93 22.11 -4.93
N LEU A 92 0.30 21.70 -5.24
CA LEU A 92 1.12 22.32 -6.30
C LEU A 92 0.49 22.13 -7.69
N LEU A 93 0.02 20.93 -8.00
CA LEU A 93 -0.64 20.60 -9.27
C LEU A 93 -2.05 21.23 -9.44
N ASN A 94 -2.66 21.70 -8.34
CA ASN A 94 -3.94 22.39 -8.37
C ASN A 94 -3.83 23.85 -8.82
N ILE A 95 -2.61 24.42 -8.77
CA ILE A 95 -2.34 25.75 -9.29
C ILE A 95 -2.44 25.72 -10.82
N LYS A 96 -3.38 26.50 -11.39
CA LYS A 96 -3.57 26.58 -12.84
C LYS A 96 -2.39 27.30 -13.49
N THR A 97 -1.51 26.57 -14.13
CA THR A 97 -0.39 27.08 -14.93
C THR A 97 -0.47 26.51 -16.34
N ARG A 98 0.21 27.16 -17.30
CA ARG A 98 0.29 26.67 -18.70
C ARG A 98 0.89 25.25 -18.79
N PHE A 99 1.72 24.86 -17.83
CA PHE A 99 2.46 23.58 -17.84
C PHE A 99 1.88 22.53 -16.87
N THR A 100 0.72 22.76 -16.27
CA THR A 100 0.13 21.83 -15.28
C THR A 100 -0.01 20.41 -15.84
N GLY A 101 -0.38 20.26 -17.14
CA GLY A 101 -0.48 18.95 -17.77
C GLY A 101 0.88 18.22 -17.84
N VAL A 102 1.94 18.93 -18.20
CA VAL A 102 3.29 18.38 -18.26
C VAL A 102 3.75 17.91 -16.86
N PHE A 103 3.56 18.72 -15.82
CA PHE A 103 3.91 18.33 -14.46
C PHE A 103 3.12 17.11 -14.00
N ARG A 104 1.83 17.03 -14.27
CA ARG A 104 1.02 15.83 -13.97
C ARG A 104 1.62 14.58 -14.61
N THR A 105 2.02 14.67 -15.87
CA THR A 105 2.65 13.54 -16.58
C THR A 105 3.98 13.17 -15.95
N ILE A 106 4.88 14.13 -15.67
CA ILE A 106 6.19 13.86 -15.07
C ILE A 106 6.07 13.13 -13.73
N PHE A 107 5.20 13.60 -12.85
CA PHE A 107 5.00 12.97 -11.54
C PHE A 107 4.22 11.64 -11.60
N TYR A 108 3.53 11.34 -12.70
CA TYR A 108 2.85 10.08 -12.92
C TYR A 108 3.71 9.02 -13.61
N ILE A 109 4.79 9.40 -14.32
CA ILE A 109 5.70 8.45 -14.98
C ILE A 109 6.22 7.36 -14.02
N PRO A 110 6.67 7.65 -12.78
CA PRO A 110 7.10 6.61 -11.84
C PRO A 110 6.03 5.55 -11.57
N VAL A 111 4.76 5.95 -11.52
CA VAL A 111 3.63 5.04 -11.28
C VAL A 111 3.50 4.00 -12.39
N LEU A 112 3.75 4.38 -13.64
CA LEU A 112 3.67 3.49 -14.81
C LEU A 112 4.84 2.49 -14.89
N SER A 113 5.97 2.79 -14.24
CA SER A 113 7.11 1.88 -14.23
C SER A 113 6.83 0.61 -13.40
N SER A 114 7.44 -0.52 -13.76
CA SER A 114 7.37 -1.71 -12.92
C SER A 114 8.07 -1.49 -11.59
N TRP A 115 7.58 -2.12 -10.52
CA TRP A 115 8.25 -2.08 -9.21
C TRP A 115 9.69 -2.62 -9.26
N VAL A 116 9.95 -3.62 -10.11
CA VAL A 116 11.30 -4.19 -10.27
C VAL A 116 12.25 -3.13 -10.83
N ALA A 117 11.85 -2.43 -11.89
CA ALA A 117 12.67 -1.37 -12.49
C ALA A 117 12.91 -0.20 -11.50
N ALA A 118 11.85 0.26 -10.82
CA ALA A 118 11.96 1.30 -9.81
C ALA A 118 12.88 0.89 -8.65
N ALA A 119 12.75 -0.34 -8.16
CA ALA A 119 13.59 -0.85 -7.08
C ALA A 119 15.07 -0.98 -7.49
N MET A 120 15.36 -1.40 -8.73
CA MET A 120 16.73 -1.43 -9.28
C MET A 120 17.32 -0.03 -9.38
N LEU A 121 16.55 0.96 -9.86
CA LEU A 121 16.95 2.35 -9.89
C LEU A 121 17.30 2.86 -8.48
N TRP A 122 16.42 2.65 -7.51
CA TRP A 122 16.65 3.09 -6.13
C TRP A 122 17.80 2.35 -5.44
N ARG A 123 18.03 1.07 -5.75
CA ARG A 123 19.20 0.32 -5.29
C ARG A 123 20.50 0.96 -5.80
N TRP A 124 20.52 1.44 -7.04
CA TRP A 124 21.66 2.17 -7.58
C TRP A 124 21.79 3.56 -6.95
N LEU A 125 20.70 4.33 -6.83
CA LEU A 125 20.70 5.67 -6.22
C LEU A 125 21.20 5.63 -4.77
N LEU A 126 20.84 4.62 -4.01
CA LEU A 126 21.19 4.40 -2.60
C LEU A 126 22.50 3.60 -2.43
N SER A 127 23.27 3.36 -3.49
CA SER A 127 24.56 2.69 -3.36
C SER A 127 25.53 3.54 -2.54
N PRO A 128 26.18 3.00 -1.49
CA PRO A 128 27.08 3.79 -0.65
C PRO A 128 28.35 4.24 -1.37
N TYR A 129 28.81 3.49 -2.38
CA TYR A 129 30.09 3.70 -3.03
C TYR A 129 30.00 4.57 -4.29
N TYR A 130 28.97 4.42 -5.08
CA TYR A 130 28.81 5.07 -6.39
C TYR A 130 27.42 5.66 -6.61
N GLY A 131 26.60 5.69 -5.57
CA GLY A 131 25.24 6.23 -5.64
C GLY A 131 25.21 7.76 -5.64
N PRO A 132 24.41 8.38 -6.53
CA PRO A 132 24.31 9.83 -6.60
C PRO A 132 23.91 10.50 -5.29
N ILE A 133 23.08 9.85 -4.46
CA ILE A 133 22.60 10.42 -3.19
C ILE A 133 23.76 10.65 -2.23
N ASN A 134 24.63 9.67 -2.04
CA ASN A 134 25.82 9.84 -1.18
C ASN A 134 26.84 10.80 -1.79
N SER A 135 26.97 10.85 -3.12
CA SER A 135 27.81 11.83 -3.79
C SER A 135 27.35 13.28 -3.52
N ILE A 136 26.03 13.53 -3.60
CA ILE A 136 25.45 14.86 -3.28
C ILE A 136 25.63 15.18 -1.79
N LEU A 137 25.41 14.23 -0.89
CA LEU A 137 25.65 14.43 0.55
C LEU A 137 27.13 14.77 0.83
N GLY A 138 28.07 14.10 0.13
CA GLY A 138 29.49 14.40 0.23
C GLY A 138 29.87 15.81 -0.24
N MET A 139 29.20 16.36 -1.26
CA MET A 139 29.42 17.72 -1.72
C MET A 139 29.08 18.80 -0.68
N VAL A 140 28.15 18.51 0.22
CA VAL A 140 27.77 19.38 1.35
C VAL A 140 28.45 19.00 2.67
N GLY A 141 29.49 18.14 2.60
CA GLY A 141 30.30 17.73 3.76
C GLY A 141 29.63 16.70 4.68
N LEU A 142 28.53 16.06 4.24
CA LEU A 142 27.83 15.04 5.03
C LEU A 142 28.25 13.64 4.56
N GLN A 143 28.58 12.77 5.50
CA GLN A 143 28.79 11.35 5.21
C GLN A 143 27.42 10.65 5.12
N GLY A 144 27.06 10.19 3.91
CA GLY A 144 25.84 9.42 3.71
C GLY A 144 25.94 8.04 4.37
N PRO A 145 24.80 7.49 4.86
CA PRO A 145 24.78 6.15 5.44
C PRO A 145 24.98 5.06 4.38
N SER A 146 25.22 3.84 4.84
CA SER A 146 25.31 2.67 3.96
C SER A 146 23.92 2.20 3.46
N TRP A 147 22.86 2.99 3.68
CA TRP A 147 21.48 2.77 3.23
C TRP A 147 21.05 1.29 3.37
N LEU A 148 20.89 0.62 2.24
CA LEU A 148 20.37 -0.75 2.15
C LEU A 148 21.25 -1.82 2.82
N TYR A 149 22.47 -1.49 3.20
CA TYR A 149 23.42 -2.39 3.87
C TYR A 149 23.52 -2.12 5.38
N ASP A 150 22.81 -1.10 5.88
CA ASP A 150 22.73 -0.75 7.30
C ASP A 150 21.36 -1.15 7.87
N LYS A 151 21.37 -1.77 9.07
CA LYS A 151 20.16 -2.28 9.72
C LYS A 151 19.13 -1.20 10.01
N VAL A 152 19.56 0.03 10.32
CA VAL A 152 18.68 1.15 10.68
C VAL A 152 18.17 1.83 9.42
N TRP A 153 19.01 1.99 8.39
CA TRP A 153 18.69 2.77 7.19
C TRP A 153 18.04 1.97 6.07
N ALA A 154 18.09 0.62 6.12
CA ALA A 154 17.54 -0.19 5.04
C ALA A 154 16.02 0.00 4.85
N MET A 155 15.25 -0.02 5.94
CA MET A 155 13.80 0.21 5.84
C MET A 155 13.46 1.65 5.43
N PRO A 156 14.04 2.71 5.99
CA PRO A 156 13.90 4.07 5.48
C PRO A 156 14.24 4.23 3.99
N GLY A 157 15.27 3.54 3.49
CA GLY A 157 15.61 3.53 2.07
C GLY A 157 14.49 2.94 1.19
N ILE A 158 13.88 1.85 1.63
CA ILE A 158 12.70 1.26 0.96
C ILE A 158 11.51 2.21 1.01
N VAL A 159 11.29 2.88 2.15
CA VAL A 159 10.20 3.87 2.31
C VAL A 159 10.37 5.02 1.33
N LEU A 160 11.58 5.58 1.18
CA LEU A 160 11.86 6.66 0.22
C LEU A 160 11.52 6.26 -1.22
N ALA A 161 11.94 5.05 -1.62
CA ALA A 161 11.62 4.51 -2.94
C ALA A 161 10.10 4.36 -3.14
N SER A 162 9.40 3.87 -2.11
CA SER A 162 7.95 3.66 -2.15
C SER A 162 7.19 4.98 -2.23
N VAL A 163 7.54 5.96 -1.39
CA VAL A 163 6.93 7.29 -1.42
C VAL A 163 7.11 7.95 -2.79
N TRP A 164 8.34 7.94 -3.34
CA TRP A 164 8.62 8.51 -4.65
C TRP A 164 7.76 7.88 -5.75
N LYS A 165 7.61 6.56 -5.73
CA LYS A 165 6.83 5.85 -6.74
C LYS A 165 5.33 6.11 -6.61
N ASP A 166 4.81 6.12 -5.38
CA ASP A 166 3.37 6.13 -5.12
C ASP A 166 2.78 7.54 -5.01
N MET A 167 3.62 8.57 -4.72
CA MET A 167 3.13 9.93 -4.52
C MET A 167 2.40 10.51 -5.73
N GLY A 168 2.75 10.09 -6.95
CA GLY A 168 2.05 10.53 -8.16
C GLY A 168 0.63 9.98 -8.24
N PHE A 169 0.43 8.70 -7.93
CA PHE A 169 -0.87 8.05 -7.93
C PHE A 169 -1.81 8.66 -6.88
N PHE A 170 -1.37 8.69 -5.63
CA PHE A 170 -2.15 9.26 -4.54
C PHE A 170 -2.32 10.78 -4.67
N GLY A 171 -1.32 11.46 -5.26
CA GLY A 171 -1.37 12.89 -5.57
C GLY A 171 -2.47 13.24 -6.57
N LEU A 172 -2.71 12.42 -7.59
CA LEU A 172 -3.82 12.63 -8.53
C LEU A 172 -5.18 12.36 -7.87
N ILE A 173 -5.28 11.40 -6.95
CA ILE A 173 -6.51 11.17 -6.18
C ILE A 173 -6.81 12.38 -5.29
N PHE A 174 -5.80 12.90 -4.56
CA PHE A 174 -5.96 14.12 -3.78
C PHE A 174 -6.30 15.33 -4.66
N LEU A 175 -5.70 15.43 -5.85
CA LEU A 175 -5.99 16.51 -6.77
C LEU A 175 -7.45 16.48 -7.23
N ALA A 176 -7.99 15.30 -7.54
CA ALA A 176 -9.41 15.15 -7.85
C ALA A 176 -10.32 15.57 -6.68
N GLY A 177 -9.96 15.17 -5.46
CA GLY A 177 -10.66 15.62 -4.25
C GLY A 177 -10.59 17.12 -4.03
N LEU A 178 -9.42 17.74 -4.22
CA LEU A 178 -9.26 19.21 -4.12
C LEU A 178 -10.09 19.96 -5.16
N GLN A 179 -10.18 19.44 -6.38
CA GLN A 179 -10.98 20.04 -7.46
C GLN A 179 -12.49 19.86 -7.26
N GLY A 180 -12.89 18.91 -6.42
CA GLY A 180 -14.29 18.73 -6.01
C GLY A 180 -14.78 19.73 -4.97
N ILE A 181 -13.88 20.44 -4.27
CA ILE A 181 -14.27 21.43 -3.26
C ILE A 181 -14.86 22.66 -3.93
N ASN A 182 -16.06 23.07 -3.54
CA ASN A 182 -16.71 24.27 -4.07
C ASN A 182 -15.88 25.53 -3.74
N PRO A 183 -15.49 26.35 -4.73
CA PRO A 183 -14.70 27.56 -4.53
C PRO A 183 -15.32 28.56 -3.54
N THR A 184 -16.64 28.57 -3.40
CA THR A 184 -17.39 29.46 -2.49
C THR A 184 -16.89 29.35 -1.04
N TYR A 185 -16.46 28.16 -0.59
CA TYR A 185 -15.91 28.01 0.77
C TYR A 185 -14.61 28.82 0.97
N TYR A 186 -13.77 28.90 -0.06
CA TYR A 186 -12.56 29.70 -0.01
C TYR A 186 -12.82 31.19 -0.13
N GLU A 187 -13.86 31.59 -0.87
CA GLU A 187 -14.29 32.97 -1.02
C GLU A 187 -14.83 33.51 0.31
N VAL A 188 -15.76 32.79 0.96
CA VAL A 188 -16.29 33.12 2.27
C VAL A 188 -15.18 33.25 3.30
N ALA A 189 -14.30 32.24 3.37
CA ALA A 189 -13.14 32.29 4.27
C ALA A 189 -12.20 33.49 3.98
N SER A 190 -12.18 33.98 2.71
CA SER A 190 -11.41 35.18 2.34
C SER A 190 -12.05 36.45 2.88
N ILE A 191 -13.39 36.54 2.81
CA ILE A 191 -14.18 37.67 3.33
C ILE A 191 -14.00 37.75 4.85
N ASP A 192 -13.96 36.61 5.54
CA ASP A 192 -13.70 36.50 6.98
C ASP A 192 -12.23 36.78 7.35
N GLY A 193 -11.37 37.14 6.41
CA GLY A 193 -9.96 37.49 6.64
C GLY A 193 -9.05 36.29 6.89
N ALA A 194 -9.46 35.06 6.57
CA ALA A 194 -8.67 33.86 6.81
C ALA A 194 -7.38 33.84 5.93
N LYS A 195 -6.23 33.66 6.58
CA LYS A 195 -4.91 33.49 5.94
C LYS A 195 -4.79 32.11 5.26
N ARG A 196 -3.79 31.93 4.37
CA ARG A 196 -3.58 30.68 3.63
C ARG A 196 -3.55 29.43 4.51
N TRP A 197 -2.84 29.47 5.66
CA TRP A 197 -2.79 28.34 6.59
C TRP A 197 -4.14 28.04 7.25
N GLN A 198 -4.92 29.08 7.57
CA GLN A 198 -6.27 28.92 8.13
C GLN A 198 -7.21 28.28 7.11
N LYS A 199 -7.19 28.72 5.82
CA LYS A 199 -7.95 28.08 4.74
C LYS A 199 -7.55 26.63 4.57
N PHE A 200 -6.24 26.31 4.61
CA PHE A 200 -5.78 24.93 4.53
C PHE A 200 -6.32 24.09 5.69
N ARG A 201 -6.14 24.56 6.94
CA ARG A 201 -6.47 23.80 8.15
C ARG A 201 -7.98 23.65 8.38
N TYR A 202 -8.76 24.72 8.10
CA TYR A 202 -10.19 24.78 8.44
C TYR A 202 -11.14 24.60 7.26
N VAL A 203 -10.67 24.70 6.02
CA VAL A 203 -11.48 24.46 4.81
C VAL A 203 -10.97 23.24 4.05
N THR A 204 -9.70 23.26 3.61
CA THR A 204 -9.17 22.21 2.74
C THR A 204 -9.13 20.85 3.45
N VAL A 205 -8.51 20.76 4.64
CA VAL A 205 -8.34 19.49 5.37
C VAL A 205 -9.68 18.84 5.74
N PRO A 206 -10.68 19.56 6.28
CA PRO A 206 -11.99 18.97 6.53
C PRO A 206 -12.71 18.51 5.27
N LEU A 207 -12.74 19.32 4.21
CA LEU A 207 -13.48 19.00 2.99
C LEU A 207 -12.82 17.92 2.14
N ILE A 208 -11.49 17.73 2.22
CA ILE A 208 -10.78 16.64 1.56
C ILE A 208 -10.77 15.35 2.38
N SER A 209 -11.32 15.36 3.60
CA SER A 209 -11.26 14.21 4.51
C SER A 209 -11.86 12.92 3.94
N PRO A 210 -12.92 12.91 3.09
CA PRO A 210 -13.38 11.68 2.43
C PRO A 210 -12.33 11.09 1.48
N THR A 211 -11.67 11.93 0.70
CA THR A 211 -10.58 11.52 -0.20
C THR A 211 -9.37 11.03 0.61
N MET A 212 -9.03 11.71 1.69
CA MET A 212 -7.94 11.30 2.60
C MET A 212 -8.22 9.94 3.23
N PHE A 213 -9.46 9.68 3.63
CA PHE A 213 -9.87 8.39 4.16
C PHE A 213 -9.73 7.27 3.12
N PHE A 214 -10.16 7.51 1.88
CA PHE A 214 -9.99 6.56 0.78
C PHE A 214 -8.51 6.25 0.52
N VAL A 215 -7.67 7.30 0.41
CA VAL A 215 -6.22 7.17 0.24
C VAL A 215 -5.59 6.39 1.40
N LEU A 216 -5.99 6.66 2.63
CA LEU A 216 -5.48 5.99 3.83
C LEU A 216 -5.80 4.48 3.81
N ILE A 217 -7.03 4.09 3.46
CA ILE A 217 -7.40 2.68 3.33
C ILE A 217 -6.54 1.99 2.27
N MET A 218 -6.47 2.56 1.06
CA MET A 218 -5.71 1.99 -0.04
C MET A 218 -4.21 1.87 0.30
N ALA A 219 -3.65 2.92 0.90
CA ALA A 219 -2.25 2.94 1.28
C ALA A 219 -1.90 1.90 2.36
N ILE A 220 -2.77 1.70 3.34
CA ILE A 220 -2.56 0.67 4.39
C ILE A 220 -2.66 -0.72 3.80
N ILE A 221 -3.67 -1.02 2.98
CA ILE A 221 -3.79 -2.32 2.31
C ILE A 221 -2.54 -2.62 1.48
N ASN A 222 -2.09 -1.67 0.64
CA ASN A 222 -0.89 -1.81 -0.18
C ASN A 222 0.38 -1.98 0.68
N SER A 223 0.47 -1.32 1.83
CA SER A 223 1.62 -1.41 2.73
C SER A 223 1.79 -2.79 3.36
N PHE A 224 0.70 -3.47 3.69
CA PHE A 224 0.77 -4.86 4.16
C PHE A 224 1.20 -5.84 3.06
N GLN A 225 1.01 -5.47 1.80
CA GLN A 225 1.38 -6.26 0.60
C GLN A 225 2.76 -5.85 0.05
N LEU A 226 3.57 -5.16 0.83
CA LEU A 226 4.94 -4.78 0.49
C LEU A 226 5.78 -6.01 0.12
N PHE A 227 6.23 -6.12 -1.15
CA PHE A 227 6.97 -7.28 -1.62
C PHE A 227 8.07 -6.95 -2.66
N PRO A 228 7.76 -6.43 -3.88
CA PRO A 228 8.76 -6.34 -4.95
C PRO A 228 9.97 -5.48 -4.56
N GLN A 229 9.74 -4.37 -3.87
CA GLN A 229 10.80 -3.46 -3.43
C GLN A 229 11.73 -4.12 -2.40
N VAL A 230 11.19 -4.89 -1.44
CA VAL A 230 12.01 -5.63 -0.49
C VAL A 230 12.82 -6.71 -1.19
N MET A 231 12.20 -7.51 -2.06
CA MET A 231 12.87 -8.58 -2.79
C MET A 231 14.01 -8.09 -3.67
N VAL A 232 13.84 -6.94 -4.35
CA VAL A 232 14.86 -6.41 -5.28
C VAL A 232 15.92 -5.61 -4.55
N MET A 233 15.52 -4.76 -3.58
CA MET A 233 16.46 -3.83 -2.94
C MET A 233 17.32 -4.51 -1.87
N THR A 234 16.74 -5.35 -1.01
CA THR A 234 17.40 -5.86 0.20
C THR A 234 17.33 -7.38 0.37
N LYS A 235 16.37 -8.05 -0.27
CA LYS A 235 16.05 -9.47 -0.05
C LYS A 235 15.80 -9.79 1.44
N GLY A 236 15.16 -8.86 2.16
CA GLY A 236 14.90 -8.99 3.59
C GLY A 236 16.07 -8.61 4.52
N GLY A 237 17.26 -8.27 3.96
CA GLY A 237 18.46 -7.90 4.71
C GLY A 237 18.55 -6.41 5.08
N PRO A 238 19.64 -6.01 5.75
CA PRO A 238 20.62 -6.86 6.45
C PRO A 238 20.03 -7.46 7.74
N HIS A 239 20.50 -8.64 8.11
CA HIS A 239 20.11 -9.34 9.36
C HIS A 239 18.59 -9.45 9.60
N GLY A 240 17.77 -9.55 8.54
CA GLY A 240 16.33 -9.65 8.64
C GLY A 240 15.60 -8.33 8.98
N SER A 241 16.29 -7.18 8.95
CA SER A 241 15.69 -5.87 9.30
C SER A 241 14.62 -5.38 8.35
N THR A 242 14.58 -5.90 7.13
CA THR A 242 13.58 -5.58 6.13
C THR A 242 12.72 -6.78 5.72
N GLN A 243 12.79 -7.90 6.45
CA GLN A 243 11.86 -9.00 6.26
C GLN A 243 10.45 -8.53 6.62
N VAL A 244 9.50 -8.71 5.71
CA VAL A 244 8.10 -8.32 5.84
C VAL A 244 7.16 -9.50 5.57
N MET A 245 5.91 -9.39 5.98
CA MET A 245 4.94 -10.49 5.92
C MET A 245 4.83 -11.10 4.51
N MET A 246 4.65 -10.28 3.48
CA MET A 246 4.46 -10.77 2.10
C MET A 246 5.74 -11.43 1.54
N GLU A 247 6.92 -10.92 1.89
CA GLU A 247 8.21 -11.54 1.51
C GLU A 247 8.36 -12.93 2.15
N ARG A 248 7.97 -13.08 3.43
CA ARG A 248 8.03 -14.38 4.12
C ARG A 248 7.01 -15.37 3.58
N ILE A 249 5.79 -14.93 3.27
CA ILE A 249 4.78 -15.76 2.60
C ILE A 249 5.36 -16.32 1.29
N TYR A 250 5.96 -15.47 0.48
CA TYR A 250 6.57 -15.89 -0.78
C TYR A 250 7.70 -16.90 -0.56
N ASN A 251 8.61 -16.64 0.37
CA ASN A 251 9.73 -17.53 0.65
C ASN A 251 9.25 -18.89 1.19
N TYR A 252 8.26 -18.92 2.08
CA TYR A 252 7.71 -20.19 2.55
C TYR A 252 7.02 -20.97 1.44
N ALA A 253 6.27 -20.29 0.56
CA ALA A 253 5.57 -20.94 -0.54
C ALA A 253 6.54 -21.48 -1.62
N PHE A 254 7.46 -20.63 -2.12
CA PHE A 254 8.20 -20.88 -3.36
C PHE A 254 9.69 -21.18 -3.16
N THR A 255 10.28 -20.85 -2.01
CA THR A 255 11.68 -21.15 -1.72
C THR A 255 11.81 -22.37 -0.81
N TYR A 256 10.97 -22.46 0.21
CA TYR A 256 11.01 -23.55 1.19
C TYR A 256 9.99 -24.66 0.91
N TYR A 257 9.11 -24.46 -0.06
CA TYR A 257 8.05 -25.40 -0.47
C TYR A 257 7.09 -25.80 0.66
N LYS A 258 6.91 -24.96 1.68
CA LYS A 258 5.97 -25.15 2.80
C LYS A 258 4.65 -24.43 2.51
N MET A 259 3.91 -24.93 1.52
CA MET A 259 2.71 -24.26 1.01
C MET A 259 1.59 -24.18 2.06
N GLY A 260 1.39 -25.24 2.86
CA GLY A 260 0.42 -25.23 3.96
C GLY A 260 0.70 -24.13 4.98
N TYR A 261 1.96 -23.97 5.39
CA TYR A 261 2.39 -22.90 6.30
C TYR A 261 2.26 -21.51 5.66
N ALA A 262 2.65 -21.37 4.38
CA ALA A 262 2.56 -20.11 3.64
C ALA A 262 1.12 -19.63 3.50
N THR A 263 0.19 -20.54 3.20
CA THR A 263 -1.25 -20.21 3.11
C THR A 263 -1.82 -19.85 4.49
N ALA A 264 -1.42 -20.52 5.55
CA ALA A 264 -1.81 -20.14 6.92
C ALA A 264 -1.30 -18.72 7.27
N LEU A 265 -0.05 -18.40 6.92
CA LEU A 265 0.52 -17.06 7.13
C LEU A 265 -0.23 -15.99 6.30
N SER A 266 -0.66 -16.33 5.09
CA SER A 266 -1.49 -15.46 4.25
C SER A 266 -2.85 -15.16 4.89
N TRP A 267 -3.49 -16.15 5.51
CA TRP A 267 -4.74 -15.96 6.23
C TRP A 267 -4.58 -15.13 7.49
N VAL A 268 -3.46 -15.29 8.21
CA VAL A 268 -3.11 -14.42 9.34
C VAL A 268 -2.97 -12.97 8.85
N LEU A 269 -2.22 -12.74 7.74
CA LEU A 269 -2.08 -11.41 7.15
C LEU A 269 -3.42 -10.82 6.73
N PHE A 270 -4.28 -11.62 6.09
CA PHE A 270 -5.64 -11.20 5.72
C PHE A 270 -6.44 -10.74 6.94
N CYS A 271 -6.41 -11.51 8.04
CA CYS A 271 -7.11 -11.14 9.27
C CYS A 271 -6.56 -9.81 9.85
N PHE A 272 -5.25 -9.58 9.84
CA PHE A 272 -4.67 -8.31 10.26
C PHE A 272 -5.17 -7.14 9.40
N ILE A 273 -5.12 -7.27 8.08
CA ILE A 273 -5.62 -6.24 7.16
C ILE A 273 -7.11 -5.97 7.41
N LEU A 274 -7.92 -7.03 7.55
CA LEU A 274 -9.35 -6.93 7.81
C LEU A 274 -9.64 -6.16 9.11
N VAL A 275 -8.97 -6.53 10.20
CA VAL A 275 -9.14 -5.85 11.50
C VAL A 275 -8.78 -4.38 11.40
N VAL A 276 -7.63 -4.06 10.80
CA VAL A 276 -7.18 -2.66 10.62
C VAL A 276 -8.18 -1.87 9.78
N THR A 277 -8.68 -2.46 8.69
CA THR A 277 -9.67 -1.82 7.80
C THR A 277 -11.00 -1.59 8.52
N LEU A 278 -11.49 -2.55 9.30
CA LEU A 278 -12.70 -2.40 10.09
C LEU A 278 -12.56 -1.31 11.18
N VAL A 279 -11.39 -1.24 11.82
CA VAL A 279 -11.08 -0.17 12.79
C VAL A 279 -11.10 1.20 12.10
N GLN A 280 -10.44 1.33 10.94
CA GLN A 280 -10.46 2.57 10.15
C GLN A 280 -11.89 2.96 9.77
N TRP A 281 -12.70 2.00 9.29
CA TRP A 281 -14.09 2.26 8.92
C TRP A 281 -14.94 2.74 10.10
N LYS A 282 -14.72 2.18 11.28
CA LYS A 282 -15.39 2.65 12.49
C LYS A 282 -14.93 4.06 12.90
N MET A 283 -13.65 4.34 12.75
CA MET A 283 -13.06 5.64 13.14
C MET A 283 -13.42 6.78 12.17
N GLN A 284 -13.73 6.51 10.89
CA GLN A 284 -14.06 7.54 9.90
C GLN A 284 -15.18 8.48 10.36
N ARG A 285 -16.19 7.94 11.07
CA ARG A 285 -17.35 8.71 11.55
C ARG A 285 -16.98 9.90 12.45
N LYS A 286 -15.76 9.92 13.01
CA LYS A 286 -15.31 10.97 13.92
C LYS A 286 -14.60 12.14 13.23
N TRP A 287 -14.07 11.94 12.03
CA TRP A 287 -13.20 12.94 11.39
C TRP A 287 -13.46 13.14 9.90
N VAL A 288 -14.22 12.27 9.25
CA VAL A 288 -14.59 12.42 7.84
C VAL A 288 -15.86 13.24 7.73
N HIS A 289 -15.80 14.33 6.97
CA HIS A 289 -16.91 15.24 6.72
C HIS A 289 -17.42 15.01 5.30
N TYR A 290 -18.58 14.38 5.16
CA TYR A 290 -19.28 14.28 3.89
C TYR A 290 -20.14 15.53 3.71
N GLU A 291 -20.10 16.15 2.53
CA GLU A 291 -21.08 17.17 2.16
C GLU A 291 -22.45 16.49 2.06
N SER A 292 -23.35 16.85 2.96
CA SER A 292 -24.76 16.38 2.99
C SER A 292 -25.64 17.28 2.16
#